data_4c75a1ba8e1129f6c77a76e54ac189da
#
_entry.id   4c75a1ba8e1129f6c77a76e54ac189da
#
_cell.length_a   1.000
_cell.length_b   1.000
_cell.length_c   1.000
_cell.angle_alpha   90.00
_cell.angle_beta   90.00
_cell.angle_gamma   90.00
#
_symmetry.space_group_name_H-M   'P 1'
#
loop_
_entity.id
_entity.type
_entity.pdbx_description
1 polymer ?
#
loop_
_entity_poly.entity_id
_entity_poly.type
_entity_poly.pdbx_seq_one_letter_code
_entity_poly.pdbx_strand_id
1 'polypeptide(L)'
;LQLEGGSTRTVEAGASTANTPLLNPNPPGLVDAFCTGAVELLCLPRDLIESIYASWWNSNRRISSGIELKEDDLEDKIYMAFYQQIQTGDYELPSMPEIALKIGSAIDNPNSSSDDLARIISADPPLAARLVHTANSAAFGGANGIIHCRDAVTRLGYSNTRNLVTSFVLKNLFATDVPLIRKRMKQLWHHCRRVAAISHVLARMSPGLVADQAMLTGLIHDIGAIPLLIAAAEHPELVDDPVKLDRLVNALKPEVGALILRNWNFPQSAIDTVLHCDKWFRHTDQATDYSDLVIVAQLFSYVGTREMQQLPAPDLSPAFHKIAGGKLNPRISISIINEAEKEINAIEELLEGS
;
A
#
# COMPACT_ATOMS: atom_id res chain seq x y z
N LEU A 1 -25.96 -7.04 -23.78
CA LEU A 1 -24.92 -7.75 -23.01
C LEU A 1 -25.60 -8.67 -22.01
N GLN A 2 -25.36 -9.97 -22.13
CA GLN A 2 -25.83 -10.96 -21.15
C GLN A 2 -24.64 -11.26 -20.23
N LEU A 3 -24.84 -10.99 -18.94
CA LEU A 3 -23.81 -11.23 -17.92
C LEU A 3 -24.04 -12.61 -17.29
N GLU A 4 -22.97 -13.27 -16.85
CA GLU A 4 -23.11 -14.49 -16.06
C GLU A 4 -24.00 -14.24 -14.84
N GLY A 5 -25.01 -15.06 -14.63
CA GLY A 5 -26.06 -14.85 -13.62
C GLY A 5 -27.41 -14.36 -14.19
N GLY A 6 -27.56 -14.27 -15.52
CA GLY A 6 -28.84 -14.01 -16.19
C GLY A 6 -29.26 -12.54 -16.23
N SER A 7 -28.44 -11.60 -15.77
CA SER A 7 -28.75 -10.18 -15.92
C SER A 7 -28.36 -9.68 -17.31
N THR A 8 -29.30 -8.99 -17.97
CA THR A 8 -29.09 -8.41 -19.29
C THR A 8 -28.92 -6.90 -19.16
N ARG A 9 -27.87 -6.33 -19.70
CA ARG A 9 -27.69 -4.87 -19.80
C ARG A 9 -27.85 -4.44 -21.26
N THR A 10 -28.83 -3.59 -21.52
CA THR A 10 -29.02 -2.97 -22.83
C THR A 10 -28.24 -1.66 -22.87
N VAL A 11 -27.47 -1.47 -23.95
CA VAL A 11 -26.72 -0.22 -24.22
C VAL A 11 -27.23 0.31 -25.56
N GLU A 12 -27.78 1.52 -25.57
CA GLU A 12 -28.28 2.17 -26.79
C GLU A 12 -27.20 3.10 -27.37
N ALA A 13 -27.12 3.16 -28.69
CA ALA A 13 -26.21 4.07 -29.36
C ALA A 13 -26.52 5.53 -29.01
N GLY A 14 -25.48 6.29 -28.64
CA GLY A 14 -25.60 7.69 -28.19
C GLY A 14 -25.87 7.87 -26.69
N ALA A 15 -26.13 6.81 -25.93
CA ALA A 15 -26.18 6.90 -24.47
C ALA A 15 -24.75 7.11 -23.90
N SER A 16 -24.65 7.82 -22.78
CA SER A 16 -23.35 7.99 -22.09
C SER A 16 -22.65 6.67 -21.75
N THR A 17 -23.45 5.62 -21.58
CA THR A 17 -22.99 4.25 -21.33
C THR A 17 -22.44 3.55 -22.60
N ALA A 18 -22.70 4.06 -23.80
CA ALA A 18 -22.16 3.52 -25.05
C ALA A 18 -20.65 3.76 -25.19
N ASN A 19 -20.12 4.76 -24.51
CA ASN A 19 -18.68 5.07 -24.46
C ASN A 19 -17.95 4.35 -23.31
N THR A 20 -18.65 3.53 -22.53
CA THR A 20 -18.02 2.75 -21.47
C THR A 20 -17.34 1.54 -22.12
N PRO A 21 -16.04 1.29 -21.86
CA PRO A 21 -15.36 0.13 -22.40
C PRO A 21 -16.09 -1.15 -22.02
N LEU A 22 -16.40 -1.99 -23.00
CA LEU A 22 -16.83 -3.34 -22.78
C LEU A 22 -15.57 -4.14 -22.46
N LEU A 23 -15.20 -4.18 -21.19
CA LEU A 23 -14.09 -5.00 -20.76
C LEU A 23 -14.45 -6.47 -20.98
N ASN A 24 -13.75 -7.13 -21.87
CA ASN A 24 -13.81 -8.57 -22.01
C ASN A 24 -12.94 -9.18 -20.91
N PRO A 25 -13.54 -9.76 -19.83
CA PRO A 25 -12.74 -10.39 -18.80
C PRO A 25 -11.99 -11.58 -19.40
N ASN A 26 -10.74 -11.73 -19.09
CA ASN A 26 -9.96 -12.89 -19.44
C ASN A 26 -10.15 -13.98 -18.35
N PRO A 27 -10.53 -15.22 -18.67
CA PRO A 27 -10.54 -15.82 -20.01
C PRO A 27 -11.74 -15.39 -20.86
N PRO A 28 -11.58 -15.42 -22.22
CA PRO A 28 -12.68 -15.14 -23.13
C PRO A 28 -13.81 -16.14 -22.89
N GLY A 29 -15.04 -15.65 -22.87
CA GLY A 29 -16.24 -16.49 -22.72
C GLY A 29 -17.17 -16.15 -21.55
N LEU A 30 -16.80 -15.16 -20.72
CA LEU A 30 -17.62 -14.76 -19.56
C LEU A 30 -18.73 -13.75 -19.89
N VAL A 31 -18.73 -13.18 -21.09
CA VAL A 31 -19.76 -12.21 -21.52
C VAL A 31 -20.12 -12.45 -22.98
N ASP A 32 -21.35 -12.83 -23.22
CA ASP A 32 -21.92 -12.87 -24.56
C ASP A 32 -22.55 -11.50 -24.88
N ALA A 33 -22.15 -10.90 -25.99
CA ALA A 33 -22.75 -9.67 -26.47
C ALA A 33 -23.59 -9.97 -27.72
N PHE A 34 -24.88 -9.70 -27.65
CA PHE A 34 -25.79 -9.84 -28.79
C PHE A 34 -26.19 -8.46 -29.30
N CYS A 35 -25.92 -8.20 -30.57
CA CYS A 35 -26.35 -6.97 -31.21
C CYS A 35 -27.73 -7.19 -31.84
N THR A 36 -28.69 -6.33 -31.55
CA THR A 36 -30.02 -6.35 -32.14
C THR A 36 -30.12 -5.57 -33.45
N GLY A 37 -28.99 -4.97 -33.92
CA GLY A 37 -28.87 -4.20 -35.14
C GLY A 37 -27.42 -4.15 -35.62
N ALA A 38 -27.16 -3.40 -36.69
CA ALA A 38 -25.80 -3.16 -37.16
C ALA A 38 -25.05 -2.29 -36.14
N VAL A 39 -23.94 -2.80 -35.61
CA VAL A 39 -23.09 -2.13 -34.62
C VAL A 39 -21.65 -2.12 -35.12
N GLU A 40 -21.01 -1.00 -35.04
CA GLU A 40 -19.60 -0.86 -35.27
C GLU A 40 -18.84 -1.00 -33.93
N LEU A 41 -18.00 -2.01 -33.80
CA LEU A 41 -17.24 -2.30 -32.60
C LEU A 41 -15.76 -2.00 -32.86
N LEU A 42 -15.19 -1.13 -32.04
CA LEU A 42 -13.76 -0.93 -31.98
C LEU A 42 -13.16 -1.92 -30.97
N CYS A 43 -12.45 -2.92 -31.48
CA CYS A 43 -11.69 -3.84 -30.66
C CYS A 43 -10.25 -3.35 -30.57
N LEU A 44 -9.81 -3.04 -29.35
CA LEU A 44 -8.44 -2.62 -29.07
C LEU A 44 -7.72 -3.76 -28.33
N PRO A 45 -6.48 -4.09 -28.75
CA PRO A 45 -5.63 -4.99 -27.96
C PRO A 45 -5.47 -4.47 -26.53
N ARG A 46 -5.41 -5.36 -25.58
CA ARG A 46 -5.34 -5.02 -24.14
C ARG A 46 -4.08 -4.23 -23.81
N ASP A 47 -2.94 -4.66 -24.32
CA ASP A 47 -1.64 -4.00 -24.18
C ASP A 47 -1.67 -2.55 -24.72
N LEU A 48 -2.40 -2.32 -25.81
CA LEU A 48 -2.62 -0.96 -26.31
C LEU A 48 -3.47 -0.12 -25.36
N ILE A 49 -4.53 -0.70 -24.79
CA ILE A 49 -5.38 -0.02 -23.79
C ILE A 49 -4.56 0.31 -22.54
N GLU A 50 -3.81 -0.65 -22.01
CA GLU A 50 -2.90 -0.45 -20.88
C GLU A 50 -1.86 0.63 -21.17
N SER A 51 -1.28 0.65 -22.37
CA SER A 51 -0.32 1.67 -22.82
C SER A 51 -0.96 3.06 -22.91
N ILE A 52 -2.17 3.17 -23.47
CA ILE A 52 -2.91 4.42 -23.57
C ILE A 52 -3.25 4.94 -22.16
N TYR A 53 -3.75 4.09 -21.26
CA TYR A 53 -4.06 4.47 -19.89
C TYR A 53 -2.79 4.89 -19.13
N ALA A 54 -1.71 4.13 -19.25
CA ALA A 54 -0.43 4.48 -18.64
C ALA A 54 0.09 5.83 -19.13
N SER A 55 0.01 6.08 -20.44
CA SER A 55 0.41 7.36 -21.05
C SER A 55 -0.48 8.49 -20.60
N TRP A 56 -1.81 8.30 -20.62
CA TRP A 56 -2.77 9.30 -20.14
C TRP A 56 -2.61 9.59 -18.65
N TRP A 57 -2.44 8.54 -17.84
CA TRP A 57 -2.22 8.64 -16.40
C TRP A 57 -0.95 9.42 -16.07
N ASN A 58 0.16 9.07 -16.74
CA ASN A 58 1.44 9.74 -16.57
C ASN A 58 1.39 11.19 -17.07
N SER A 59 0.61 11.48 -18.13
CA SER A 59 0.45 12.83 -18.68
C SER A 59 -0.44 13.71 -17.81
N ASN A 60 -1.49 13.15 -17.22
CA ASN A 60 -2.40 13.89 -16.32
C ASN A 60 -1.85 14.05 -14.90
N ARG A 61 -1.02 13.12 -14.48
CA ARG A 61 -0.17 13.24 -13.30
C ARG A 61 1.22 13.72 -13.71
N ARG A 62 1.40 14.83 -14.36
CA ARG A 62 2.71 15.41 -14.70
C ARG A 62 3.63 15.57 -13.48
N ILE A 63 3.92 14.47 -12.80
CA ILE A 63 4.74 14.37 -11.60
C ILE A 63 5.65 13.16 -11.69
N SER A 64 6.37 13.00 -12.77
CA SER A 64 7.62 12.25 -12.74
C SER A 64 8.41 12.62 -13.99
N SER A 65 9.50 13.32 -13.80
CA SER A 65 10.57 13.68 -14.73
C SER A 65 10.31 14.78 -15.78
N GLY A 66 9.31 15.64 -15.61
CA GLY A 66 9.05 16.74 -16.54
C GLY A 66 8.13 17.81 -15.96
N ILE A 67 8.40 18.25 -14.72
CA ILE A 67 7.76 19.47 -14.20
C ILE A 67 8.35 20.63 -15.01
N GLU A 68 7.55 21.24 -15.90
CA GLU A 68 7.83 22.60 -16.31
C GLU A 68 7.59 23.49 -15.10
N LEU A 69 8.63 23.64 -14.28
CA LEU A 69 8.64 24.53 -13.13
C LEU A 69 8.47 25.96 -13.66
N LYS A 70 7.39 26.60 -13.27
CA LYS A 70 7.24 28.03 -13.42
C LYS A 70 7.94 28.67 -12.24
N GLU A 71 9.06 29.36 -12.48
CA GLU A 71 9.89 29.97 -11.42
C GLU A 71 9.14 30.90 -10.46
N ASP A 72 7.92 31.28 -10.80
CA ASP A 72 7.09 32.18 -10.00
C ASP A 72 5.98 31.49 -9.19
N ASP A 73 5.78 30.18 -9.34
CA ASP A 73 4.78 29.47 -8.54
C ASP A 73 5.37 29.05 -7.18
N LEU A 74 4.70 29.41 -6.11
CA LEU A 74 5.11 29.09 -4.74
C LEU A 74 5.25 27.57 -4.50
N GLU A 75 4.37 26.78 -5.14
CA GLU A 75 4.39 25.32 -5.09
C GLU A 75 5.71 24.77 -5.63
N ASP A 76 6.16 25.30 -6.77
CA ASP A 76 7.39 24.89 -7.42
C ASP A 76 8.63 25.29 -6.58
N LYS A 77 8.61 26.45 -5.93
CA LYS A 77 9.68 26.89 -5.02
C LYS A 77 9.78 25.98 -3.80
N ILE A 78 8.65 25.63 -3.20
CA ILE A 78 8.61 24.72 -2.04
C ILE A 78 9.06 23.32 -2.46
N TYR A 79 8.59 22.80 -3.62
CA TYR A 79 9.06 21.55 -4.17
C TYR A 79 10.58 21.52 -4.35
N MET A 80 11.14 22.57 -4.97
CA MET A 80 12.59 22.66 -5.19
C MET A 80 13.37 22.75 -3.88
N ALA A 81 12.86 23.49 -2.90
CA ALA A 81 13.49 23.59 -1.58
C ALA A 81 13.53 22.21 -0.90
N PHE A 82 12.42 21.48 -0.87
CA PHE A 82 12.39 20.11 -0.33
C PHE A 82 13.29 19.16 -1.11
N TYR A 83 13.25 19.22 -2.45
CA TYR A 83 14.10 18.38 -3.28
C TYR A 83 15.59 18.63 -3.01
N GLN A 84 16.00 19.89 -2.89
CA GLN A 84 17.39 20.26 -2.53
C GLN A 84 17.77 19.75 -1.15
N GLN A 85 16.94 19.96 -0.12
CA GLN A 85 17.19 19.45 1.23
C GLN A 85 17.35 17.91 1.24
N ILE A 86 16.53 17.20 0.46
CA ILE A 86 16.64 15.74 0.30
C ILE A 86 17.98 15.38 -0.35
N GLN A 87 18.41 16.09 -1.41
CA GLN A 87 19.65 15.82 -2.13
C GLN A 87 20.89 16.14 -1.32
N THR A 88 20.85 17.21 -0.51
CA THR A 88 22.00 17.61 0.35
C THR A 88 22.08 16.78 1.63
N GLY A 89 21.04 16.05 1.99
CA GLY A 89 20.96 15.30 3.24
C GLY A 89 20.65 16.19 4.47
N ASP A 90 20.28 17.45 4.26
CA ASP A 90 19.92 18.39 5.30
C ASP A 90 18.48 18.23 5.82
N TYR A 91 17.79 17.19 5.33
CA TYR A 91 16.41 16.91 5.72
C TYR A 91 16.36 16.06 6.99
N GLU A 92 15.67 16.52 8.03
CA GLU A 92 15.45 15.74 9.25
C GLU A 92 14.51 14.56 8.97
N LEU A 93 15.12 13.39 8.78
CA LEU A 93 14.38 12.15 8.62
C LEU A 93 13.94 11.60 9.99
N PRO A 94 12.74 10.99 10.09
CA PRO A 94 12.33 10.33 11.31
C PRO A 94 13.30 9.21 11.67
N SER A 95 13.68 9.14 12.94
CA SER A 95 14.51 8.05 13.45
C SER A 95 13.68 6.78 13.65
N MET A 96 14.31 5.64 13.41
CA MET A 96 13.66 4.36 13.72
C MET A 96 13.46 4.23 15.24
N PRO A 97 12.27 3.79 15.71
CA PRO A 97 12.03 3.60 17.14
C PRO A 97 13.08 2.67 17.78
N GLU A 98 13.61 3.07 18.93
CA GLU A 98 14.74 2.38 19.59
C GLU A 98 14.48 0.88 19.84
N ILE A 99 13.25 0.51 20.19
CA ILE A 99 12.89 -0.88 20.44
C ILE A 99 12.96 -1.73 19.15
N ALA A 100 12.60 -1.16 17.99
CA ALA A 100 12.75 -1.86 16.71
C ALA A 100 14.22 -2.10 16.36
N LEU A 101 15.09 -1.11 16.65
CA LEU A 101 16.54 -1.27 16.50
C LEU A 101 17.11 -2.35 17.43
N LYS A 102 16.71 -2.37 18.71
CA LYS A 102 17.14 -3.37 19.68
C LYS A 102 16.74 -4.79 19.26
N ILE A 103 15.50 -4.95 18.79
CA ILE A 103 15.01 -6.25 18.30
C ILE A 103 15.74 -6.68 17.04
N GLY A 104 15.94 -5.76 16.09
CA GLY A 104 16.74 -6.03 14.89
C GLY A 104 18.13 -6.53 15.24
N SER A 105 18.86 -5.82 16.09
CA SER A 105 20.19 -6.19 16.55
C SER A 105 20.22 -7.52 17.29
N ALA A 106 19.20 -7.82 18.09
CA ALA A 106 19.10 -9.11 18.79
C ALA A 106 18.86 -10.26 17.80
N ILE A 107 18.05 -10.08 16.77
CA ILE A 107 17.78 -11.11 15.76
C ILE A 107 19.01 -11.37 14.87
N ASP A 108 19.77 -10.32 14.55
CA ASP A 108 20.97 -10.43 13.74
C ASP A 108 22.14 -11.08 14.53
N ASN A 109 22.03 -11.19 15.84
CA ASN A 109 22.99 -11.90 16.69
C ASN A 109 22.69 -13.41 16.72
N PRO A 110 23.57 -14.30 16.18
CA PRO A 110 23.30 -15.74 16.14
C PRO A 110 23.22 -16.41 17.51
N ASN A 111 23.70 -15.74 18.56
CA ASN A 111 23.63 -16.24 19.94
C ASN A 111 22.37 -15.83 20.69
N SER A 112 21.49 -15.03 20.09
CA SER A 112 20.25 -14.60 20.74
C SER A 112 19.22 -15.71 20.81
N SER A 113 18.53 -15.77 21.94
CA SER A 113 17.47 -16.70 22.24
C SER A 113 16.11 -16.01 22.21
N SER A 114 15.03 -16.82 22.22
CA SER A 114 13.67 -16.30 22.41
C SER A 114 13.51 -15.56 23.75
N ASP A 115 14.29 -15.94 24.77
CA ASP A 115 14.31 -15.25 26.07
C ASP A 115 14.90 -13.83 25.96
N ASP A 116 15.93 -13.65 25.15
CA ASP A 116 16.54 -12.34 24.95
C ASP A 116 15.59 -11.39 24.23
N LEU A 117 14.94 -11.86 23.16
CA LEU A 117 13.90 -11.07 22.49
C LEU A 117 12.73 -10.77 23.40
N ALA A 118 12.24 -11.78 24.13
CA ALA A 118 11.15 -11.59 25.07
C ALA A 118 11.48 -10.58 26.17
N ARG A 119 12.73 -10.55 26.66
CA ARG A 119 13.19 -9.57 27.64
C ARG A 119 13.19 -8.14 27.08
N ILE A 120 13.65 -7.96 25.84
CA ILE A 120 13.63 -6.66 25.16
C ILE A 120 12.20 -6.17 25.00
N ILE A 121 11.29 -7.03 24.51
CA ILE A 121 9.88 -6.69 24.28
C ILE A 121 9.14 -6.44 25.59
N SER A 122 9.43 -7.24 26.63
CA SER A 122 8.78 -7.11 27.96
C SER A 122 9.21 -5.88 28.74
N ALA A 123 10.25 -5.17 28.29
CA ALA A 123 10.58 -3.85 28.84
C ALA A 123 9.51 -2.79 28.52
N ASP A 124 8.65 -3.05 27.52
CA ASP A 124 7.47 -2.27 27.17
C ASP A 124 6.22 -3.15 27.38
N PRO A 125 5.53 -3.03 28.53
CA PRO A 125 4.40 -3.90 28.84
C PRO A 125 3.23 -3.82 27.83
N PRO A 126 2.82 -2.64 27.32
CA PRO A 126 1.83 -2.54 26.25
C PRO A 126 2.24 -3.34 25.00
N LEU A 127 3.49 -3.22 24.58
CA LEU A 127 4.01 -3.93 23.42
C LEU A 127 4.03 -5.46 23.64
N ALA A 128 4.46 -5.91 24.81
CA ALA A 128 4.45 -7.32 25.17
C ALA A 128 3.03 -7.91 25.17
N ALA A 129 2.07 -7.21 25.75
CA ALA A 129 0.67 -7.62 25.77
C ALA A 129 0.11 -7.72 24.34
N ARG A 130 0.45 -6.75 23.48
CA ARG A 130 0.04 -6.73 22.08
C ARG A 130 0.63 -7.88 21.28
N LEU A 131 1.91 -8.22 21.49
CA LEU A 131 2.54 -9.37 20.84
C LEU A 131 1.88 -10.68 21.26
N VAL A 132 1.60 -10.86 22.55
CA VAL A 132 0.90 -12.04 23.08
C VAL A 132 -0.51 -12.14 22.50
N HIS A 133 -1.25 -11.03 22.46
CA HIS A 133 -2.57 -10.99 21.85
C HIS A 133 -2.53 -11.40 20.37
N THR A 134 -1.56 -10.87 19.62
CA THR A 134 -1.36 -11.20 18.20
C THR A 134 -1.06 -12.68 18.01
N ALA A 135 -0.16 -13.25 18.82
CA ALA A 135 0.17 -14.68 18.76
C ALA A 135 -1.03 -15.59 19.06
N ASN A 136 -2.03 -15.11 19.81
CA ASN A 136 -3.27 -15.83 20.09
C ASN A 136 -4.39 -15.55 19.05
N SER A 137 -4.21 -14.60 18.15
CA SER A 137 -5.24 -14.27 17.17
C SER A 137 -5.33 -15.31 16.05
N ALA A 138 -6.53 -15.46 15.49
CA ALA A 138 -6.77 -16.38 14.37
C ALA A 138 -6.00 -15.97 13.11
N ALA A 139 -5.76 -14.67 12.90
CA ALA A 139 -5.00 -14.14 11.76
C ALA A 139 -3.56 -14.67 11.73
N PHE A 140 -2.98 -15.00 12.91
CA PHE A 140 -1.63 -15.54 13.04
C PHE A 140 -1.64 -17.03 13.48
N GLY A 141 -2.72 -17.75 13.17
CA GLY A 141 -2.85 -19.20 13.39
C GLY A 141 -2.88 -19.61 14.86
N GLY A 142 -3.22 -18.67 15.74
CA GLY A 142 -3.22 -18.89 17.17
C GLY A 142 -4.45 -19.65 17.68
N ALA A 143 -4.23 -20.74 18.42
CA ALA A 143 -5.21 -21.20 19.40
C ALA A 143 -4.88 -20.49 20.71
N ASN A 144 -5.89 -20.09 21.48
CA ASN A 144 -5.73 -19.48 22.80
C ASN A 144 -4.81 -20.31 23.70
N GLY A 145 -4.04 -19.67 24.55
CA GLY A 145 -3.22 -20.37 25.55
C GLY A 145 -1.84 -19.76 25.80
N ILE A 146 -1.35 -18.84 24.96
CA ILE A 146 -0.12 -18.10 25.23
C ILE A 146 -0.42 -16.97 26.22
N ILE A 147 0.35 -16.90 27.28
CA ILE A 147 0.29 -15.84 28.30
C ILE A 147 1.65 -15.15 28.50
N HIS A 148 2.74 -15.74 27.99
CA HIS A 148 4.07 -15.21 28.16
C HIS A 148 4.64 -14.72 26.83
N CYS A 149 5.34 -13.58 26.84
CA CYS A 149 5.99 -13.00 25.66
C CYS A 149 6.99 -13.98 24.99
N ARG A 150 7.71 -14.77 25.77
CA ARG A 150 8.62 -15.80 25.28
C ARG A 150 7.91 -16.83 24.38
N ASP A 151 6.75 -17.31 24.83
CA ASP A 151 5.98 -18.31 24.08
C ASP A 151 5.40 -17.71 22.81
N ALA A 152 5.03 -16.42 22.85
CA ALA A 152 4.62 -15.66 21.69
C ALA A 152 5.77 -15.55 20.67
N VAL A 153 6.98 -15.18 21.09
CA VAL A 153 8.17 -15.13 20.23
C VAL A 153 8.48 -16.50 19.64
N THR A 154 8.38 -17.56 20.44
CA THR A 154 8.64 -18.94 19.98
C THR A 154 7.60 -19.39 18.93
N ARG A 155 6.33 -19.08 19.13
CA ARG A 155 5.25 -19.41 18.19
C ARG A 155 5.37 -18.65 16.88
N LEU A 156 5.59 -17.35 16.95
CA LEU A 156 5.67 -16.47 15.78
C LEU A 156 6.99 -16.65 15.02
N GLY A 157 8.04 -17.02 15.71
CA GLY A 157 9.40 -17.03 15.19
C GLY A 157 10.02 -15.63 15.16
N TYR A 158 11.34 -15.56 15.00
CA TYR A 158 12.11 -14.31 15.12
C TYR A 158 11.75 -13.30 14.04
N SER A 159 11.67 -13.74 12.79
CA SER A 159 11.39 -12.87 11.65
C SER A 159 10.02 -12.21 11.78
N ASN A 160 8.98 -12.99 12.08
CA ASN A 160 7.63 -12.46 12.24
C ASN A 160 7.51 -11.57 13.48
N THR A 161 8.17 -11.93 14.58
CA THR A 161 8.24 -11.08 15.78
C THR A 161 8.86 -9.72 15.46
N ARG A 162 9.97 -9.69 14.69
CA ARG A 162 10.58 -8.44 14.22
C ARG A 162 9.59 -7.60 13.42
N ASN A 163 8.98 -8.19 12.40
CA ASN A 163 8.05 -7.48 11.51
C ASN A 163 6.84 -6.92 12.28
N LEU A 164 6.25 -7.72 13.17
CA LEU A 164 5.11 -7.32 14.00
C LEU A 164 5.48 -6.19 14.96
N VAL A 165 6.56 -6.34 15.70
CA VAL A 165 6.99 -5.31 16.66
C VAL A 165 7.36 -4.02 15.93
N THR A 166 8.06 -4.10 14.80
CA THR A 166 8.35 -2.94 13.97
C THR A 166 7.05 -2.27 13.53
N SER A 167 6.07 -3.03 13.03
CA SER A 167 4.77 -2.49 12.63
C SER A 167 4.04 -1.80 13.79
N PHE A 168 4.11 -2.35 15.00
CA PHE A 168 3.43 -1.76 16.16
C PHE A 168 4.02 -0.43 16.60
N VAL A 169 5.33 -0.29 16.58
CA VAL A 169 6.00 0.93 17.06
C VAL A 169 5.98 2.05 16.02
N LEU A 170 5.86 1.70 14.74
CA LEU A 170 5.76 2.69 13.66
C LEU A 170 4.51 3.56 13.75
N LYS A 171 3.44 3.12 14.43
CA LYS A 171 2.24 3.93 14.69
C LYS A 171 2.59 5.30 15.28
N ASN A 172 3.59 5.34 16.16
CA ASN A 172 3.97 6.58 16.84
C ASN A 172 4.50 7.65 15.88
N LEU A 173 5.02 7.27 14.71
CA LEU A 173 5.48 8.21 13.70
C LEU A 173 4.32 8.99 13.04
N PHE A 174 3.11 8.43 13.07
CA PHE A 174 1.91 9.06 12.52
C PHE A 174 1.20 9.96 13.53
N ALA A 175 1.68 10.02 14.79
CA ALA A 175 1.17 10.92 15.79
C ALA A 175 1.78 12.32 15.61
N THR A 176 0.94 13.36 15.72
CA THR A 176 1.39 14.75 15.65
C THR A 176 0.52 15.64 16.53
N ASP A 177 1.17 16.58 17.19
CA ASP A 177 0.50 17.64 17.95
C ASP A 177 0.14 18.85 17.08
N VAL A 178 0.62 18.90 15.84
CA VAL A 178 0.32 19.99 14.89
C VAL A 178 -1.13 19.91 14.40
N PRO A 179 -2.03 20.83 14.77
CA PRO A 179 -3.46 20.73 14.46
C PRO A 179 -3.75 20.71 12.97
N LEU A 180 -3.00 21.48 12.17
CA LEU A 180 -3.19 21.65 10.73
C LEU A 180 -3.10 20.33 9.98
N ILE A 181 -2.16 19.46 10.34
CA ILE A 181 -1.91 18.20 9.62
C ILE A 181 -2.46 16.96 10.35
N ARG A 182 -2.97 17.12 11.58
CA ARG A 182 -3.43 15.98 12.41
C ARG A 182 -4.45 15.10 11.69
N LYS A 183 -5.39 15.71 10.97
CA LYS A 183 -6.40 14.97 10.19
C LYS A 183 -5.75 14.17 9.06
N ARG A 184 -4.79 14.76 8.35
CA ARG A 184 -4.07 14.11 7.25
C ARG A 184 -3.22 12.93 7.75
N MET A 185 -2.53 13.09 8.88
CA MET A 185 -1.76 12.02 9.50
C MET A 185 -2.64 10.84 9.93
N LYS A 186 -3.83 11.10 10.48
CA LYS A 186 -4.81 10.05 10.79
C LYS A 186 -5.32 9.34 9.54
N GLN A 187 -5.60 10.07 8.46
CA GLN A 187 -6.02 9.49 7.19
C GLN A 187 -4.91 8.63 6.60
N LEU A 188 -3.67 9.11 6.60
CA LEU A 188 -2.51 8.38 6.14
C LEU A 188 -2.31 7.08 6.94
N TRP A 189 -2.41 7.15 8.27
CA TRP A 189 -2.32 5.97 9.13
C TRP A 189 -3.41 4.94 8.81
N HIS A 190 -4.66 5.39 8.66
CA HIS A 190 -5.77 4.50 8.30
C HIS A 190 -5.54 3.82 6.95
N HIS A 191 -5.09 4.58 5.94
CA HIS A 191 -4.76 4.05 4.63
C HIS A 191 -3.64 3.00 4.71
N CYS A 192 -2.53 3.33 5.37
CA CYS A 192 -1.40 2.40 5.51
C CYS A 192 -1.79 1.10 6.22
N ARG A 193 -2.61 1.15 7.27
CA ARG A 193 -3.12 -0.07 7.94
C ARG A 193 -3.97 -0.93 7.01
N ARG A 194 -4.87 -0.31 6.26
CA ARG A 194 -5.74 -1.03 5.32
C ARG A 194 -4.91 -1.71 4.23
N VAL A 195 -3.96 -1.00 3.66
CA VAL A 195 -3.01 -1.55 2.67
C VAL A 195 -2.18 -2.67 3.26
N ALA A 196 -1.68 -2.52 4.50
CA ALA A 196 -0.93 -3.56 5.19
C ALA A 196 -1.74 -4.86 5.36
N ALA A 197 -2.98 -4.74 5.83
CA ALA A 197 -3.86 -5.88 6.05
C ALA A 197 -4.21 -6.61 4.73
N ILE A 198 -4.52 -5.87 3.69
CA ILE A 198 -4.79 -6.45 2.36
C ILE A 198 -3.53 -7.10 1.78
N SER A 199 -2.36 -6.46 1.92
CA SER A 199 -1.06 -7.03 1.48
C SER A 199 -0.75 -8.36 2.17
N HIS A 200 -1.04 -8.48 3.46
CA HIS A 200 -0.90 -9.73 4.22
C HIS A 200 -1.74 -10.85 3.59
N VAL A 201 -3.02 -10.58 3.33
CA VAL A 201 -3.94 -11.56 2.73
C VAL A 201 -3.48 -11.96 1.32
N LEU A 202 -3.12 -10.99 0.48
CA LEU A 202 -2.67 -11.25 -0.89
C LEU A 202 -1.35 -12.05 -0.95
N ALA A 203 -0.44 -11.82 0.00
CA ALA A 203 0.82 -12.55 0.08
C ALA A 203 0.62 -14.04 0.33
N ARG A 204 -0.37 -14.43 1.13
CA ARG A 204 -0.69 -15.85 1.39
C ARG A 204 -1.14 -16.59 0.14
N MET A 205 -1.60 -15.87 -0.87
CA MET A 205 -2.00 -16.42 -2.17
C MET A 205 -0.89 -16.33 -3.21
N SER A 206 0.23 -15.68 -2.89
CA SER A 206 1.33 -15.40 -3.82
C SER A 206 2.56 -16.23 -3.42
N PRO A 207 2.89 -17.31 -4.15
CA PRO A 207 4.02 -18.15 -3.81
C PRO A 207 5.34 -17.38 -3.73
N GLY A 208 6.15 -17.69 -2.72
CA GLY A 208 7.45 -17.07 -2.51
C GLY A 208 7.44 -15.75 -1.73
N LEU A 209 6.26 -15.21 -1.37
CA LEU A 209 6.14 -14.01 -0.54
C LEU A 209 5.72 -14.37 0.89
N VAL A 210 6.27 -13.62 1.85
CA VAL A 210 6.00 -13.80 3.28
C VAL A 210 4.95 -12.80 3.72
N ALA A 211 3.84 -13.28 4.28
CA ALA A 211 2.67 -12.46 4.61
C ALA A 211 2.99 -11.33 5.60
N ASP A 212 3.76 -11.62 6.66
CA ASP A 212 4.12 -10.61 7.67
C ASP A 212 5.09 -9.56 7.12
N GLN A 213 5.94 -9.93 6.17
CA GLN A 213 6.79 -8.97 5.46
C GLN A 213 5.95 -8.11 4.51
N ALA A 214 4.97 -8.69 3.82
CA ALA A 214 4.05 -7.94 2.98
C ALA A 214 3.21 -6.95 3.80
N MET A 215 2.77 -7.35 5.00
CA MET A 215 2.08 -6.48 5.94
C MET A 215 2.95 -5.29 6.34
N LEU A 216 4.18 -5.54 6.78
CA LEU A 216 5.11 -4.46 7.14
C LEU A 216 5.38 -3.54 5.94
N THR A 217 5.65 -4.11 4.76
CA THR A 217 5.92 -3.33 3.56
C THR A 217 4.71 -2.50 3.14
N GLY A 218 3.50 -3.06 3.24
CA GLY A 218 2.25 -2.33 3.01
C GLY A 218 2.01 -1.22 4.05
N LEU A 219 2.47 -1.38 5.30
CA LEU A 219 2.34 -0.35 6.32
C LEU A 219 3.25 0.85 6.06
N ILE A 220 4.45 0.61 5.52
CA ILE A 220 5.47 1.64 5.31
C ILE A 220 5.51 2.21 3.90
N HIS A 221 4.63 1.75 3.00
CA HIS A 221 4.69 2.15 1.59
C HIS A 221 4.64 3.67 1.36
N ASP A 222 3.94 4.39 2.23
CA ASP A 222 3.78 5.84 2.19
C ASP A 222 4.54 6.57 3.31
N ILE A 223 5.55 5.94 3.91
CA ILE A 223 6.28 6.50 5.05
C ILE A 223 6.93 7.86 4.74
N GLY A 224 7.30 8.09 3.49
CA GLY A 224 7.85 9.37 3.03
C GLY A 224 6.88 10.54 3.12
N ALA A 225 5.57 10.28 3.18
CA ALA A 225 4.58 11.34 3.35
C ALA A 225 4.62 11.98 4.75
N ILE A 226 5.08 11.25 5.77
CA ILE A 226 5.10 11.72 7.16
C ILE A 226 5.92 13.01 7.31
N PRO A 227 7.23 13.03 7.00
CA PRO A 227 8.04 14.23 7.16
C PRO A 227 7.61 15.34 6.20
N LEU A 228 7.10 15.01 5.01
CA LEU A 228 6.60 16.00 4.06
C LEU A 228 5.36 16.74 4.61
N LEU A 229 4.43 16.02 5.25
CA LEU A 229 3.28 16.63 5.90
C LEU A 229 3.69 17.49 7.09
N ILE A 230 4.69 17.05 7.87
CA ILE A 230 5.20 17.82 9.01
C ILE A 230 5.80 19.15 8.50
N ALA A 231 6.65 19.09 7.50
CA ALA A 231 7.27 20.28 6.91
C ALA A 231 6.24 21.18 6.21
N ALA A 232 5.22 20.62 5.55
CA ALA A 232 4.15 21.38 4.95
C ALA A 232 3.35 22.22 5.98
N ALA A 233 3.36 21.85 7.27
CA ALA A 233 2.70 22.61 8.31
C ALA A 233 3.33 23.99 8.56
N GLU A 234 4.54 24.22 8.10
CA GLU A 234 5.21 25.54 8.11
C GLU A 234 4.69 26.45 6.97
N HIS A 235 3.89 25.88 6.04
CA HIS A 235 3.33 26.54 4.87
C HIS A 235 1.80 26.45 4.87
N PRO A 236 1.08 27.29 5.65
CA PRO A 236 -0.38 27.25 5.77
C PRO A 236 -1.09 27.29 4.41
N GLU A 237 -0.56 28.03 3.44
CA GLU A 237 -1.08 28.15 2.08
C GLU A 237 -1.07 26.83 1.29
N LEU A 238 -0.20 25.88 1.63
CA LEU A 238 -0.22 24.52 1.10
C LEU A 238 -1.25 23.67 1.82
N VAL A 239 -1.33 23.80 3.13
CA VAL A 239 -2.26 22.98 3.94
C VAL A 239 -3.70 23.34 3.64
N ASP A 240 -3.98 24.61 3.33
CA ASP A 240 -5.31 25.12 2.96
C ASP A 240 -5.74 24.71 1.53
N ASP A 241 -4.80 24.26 0.68
CA ASP A 241 -5.07 23.72 -0.65
C ASP A 241 -4.75 22.21 -0.72
N PRO A 242 -5.74 21.34 -0.47
CA PRO A 242 -5.52 19.90 -0.46
C PRO A 242 -4.97 19.35 -1.78
N VAL A 243 -5.30 19.97 -2.92
CA VAL A 243 -4.83 19.49 -4.23
C VAL A 243 -3.35 19.75 -4.40
N LYS A 244 -2.88 20.93 -4.01
CA LYS A 244 -1.46 21.30 -4.06
C LYS A 244 -0.65 20.45 -3.09
N LEU A 245 -1.15 20.30 -1.85
CA LEU A 245 -0.50 19.47 -0.84
C LEU A 245 -0.36 18.01 -1.32
N ASP A 246 -1.44 17.43 -1.86
CA ASP A 246 -1.41 16.06 -2.37
C ASP A 246 -0.44 15.91 -3.54
N ARG A 247 -0.36 16.91 -4.43
CA ARG A 247 0.58 16.92 -5.54
C ARG A 247 2.02 16.91 -5.04
N LEU A 248 2.36 17.82 -4.12
CA LEU A 248 3.69 17.91 -3.52
C LEU A 248 4.08 16.60 -2.83
N VAL A 249 3.23 16.11 -1.95
CA VAL A 249 3.48 14.87 -1.19
C VAL A 249 3.65 13.69 -2.13
N ASN A 250 2.76 13.52 -3.10
CA ASN A 250 2.84 12.39 -4.03
C ASN A 250 4.07 12.45 -4.95
N ALA A 251 4.59 13.64 -5.24
CA ALA A 251 5.79 13.81 -6.03
C ALA A 251 7.06 13.39 -5.27
N LEU A 252 7.14 13.69 -3.98
CA LEU A 252 8.36 13.53 -3.19
C LEU A 252 8.36 12.30 -2.29
N LYS A 253 7.19 11.77 -1.89
CA LYS A 253 7.10 10.67 -0.92
C LYS A 253 7.88 9.41 -1.31
N PRO A 254 8.01 9.00 -2.61
CA PRO A 254 8.77 7.81 -2.94
C PRO A 254 10.27 7.97 -2.61
N GLU A 255 10.86 9.09 -2.96
CA GLU A 255 12.30 9.34 -2.73
C GLU A 255 12.60 9.55 -1.25
N VAL A 256 11.76 10.33 -0.55
CA VAL A 256 11.88 10.53 0.91
C VAL A 256 11.72 9.21 1.65
N GLY A 257 10.73 8.41 1.27
CA GLY A 257 10.52 7.09 1.87
C GLY A 257 11.69 6.14 1.63
N ALA A 258 12.23 6.13 0.42
CA ALA A 258 13.43 5.34 0.11
C ALA A 258 14.66 5.78 0.93
N LEU A 259 14.84 7.08 1.16
CA LEU A 259 15.90 7.60 2.03
C LEU A 259 15.71 7.14 3.48
N ILE A 260 14.50 7.24 4.02
CA ILE A 260 14.17 6.76 5.37
C ILE A 260 14.53 5.28 5.49
N LEU A 261 14.07 4.45 4.56
CA LEU A 261 14.29 3.00 4.62
C LEU A 261 15.75 2.61 4.45
N ARG A 262 16.52 3.32 3.62
CA ARG A 262 17.97 3.13 3.51
C ARG A 262 18.68 3.47 4.81
N ASN A 263 18.31 4.60 5.43
CA ASN A 263 18.86 5.01 6.73
C ASN A 263 18.53 4.02 7.86
N TRP A 264 17.38 3.34 7.76
CA TRP A 264 16.96 2.31 8.69
C TRP A 264 17.47 0.91 8.33
N ASN A 265 18.31 0.75 7.31
CA ASN A 265 18.84 -0.52 6.82
C ASN A 265 17.73 -1.55 6.48
N PHE A 266 16.63 -1.10 5.89
CA PHE A 266 15.59 -2.00 5.38
C PHE A 266 16.08 -2.74 4.13
N PRO A 267 15.54 -3.96 3.86
CA PRO A 267 15.90 -4.73 2.69
C PRO A 267 15.50 -3.99 1.41
N GLN A 268 16.26 -4.25 0.32
CA GLN A 268 16.04 -3.59 -0.97
C GLN A 268 14.61 -3.76 -1.48
N SER A 269 13.98 -4.91 -1.22
CA SER A 269 12.58 -5.17 -1.60
C SER A 269 11.58 -4.17 -0.98
N ALA A 270 11.81 -3.71 0.23
CA ALA A 270 10.98 -2.69 0.88
C ALA A 270 11.24 -1.30 0.27
N ILE A 271 12.51 -0.97 -0.02
CA ILE A 271 12.91 0.27 -0.69
C ILE A 271 12.29 0.33 -2.09
N ASP A 272 12.38 -0.76 -2.84
CA ASP A 272 11.79 -0.86 -4.19
C ASP A 272 10.28 -0.68 -4.15
N THR A 273 9.62 -1.23 -3.12
CA THR A 273 8.17 -1.06 -2.97
C THR A 273 7.79 0.40 -2.79
N VAL A 274 8.46 1.13 -1.91
CA VAL A 274 8.19 2.56 -1.68
C VAL A 274 8.42 3.39 -2.96
N LEU A 275 9.42 3.05 -3.75
CA LEU A 275 9.72 3.72 -5.03
C LEU A 275 8.71 3.39 -6.15
N HIS A 276 7.98 2.30 -6.02
CA HIS A 276 7.17 1.79 -7.12
C HIS A 276 5.69 1.61 -6.79
N CYS A 277 5.26 1.73 -5.55
CA CYS A 277 3.89 1.44 -5.10
C CYS A 277 2.81 2.30 -5.78
N ASP A 278 3.14 3.49 -6.29
CA ASP A 278 2.23 4.35 -7.03
C ASP A 278 2.35 4.20 -8.56
N LYS A 279 3.21 3.31 -9.03
CA LYS A 279 3.36 3.02 -10.46
C LYS A 279 2.35 1.96 -10.90
N TRP A 280 1.08 2.35 -10.98
CA TRP A 280 -0.06 1.47 -11.25
C TRP A 280 0.10 0.55 -12.46
N PHE A 281 0.83 1.00 -13.48
CA PHE A 281 1.11 0.30 -14.72
C PHE A 281 2.54 -0.25 -14.79
N ARG A 282 3.14 -0.49 -13.61
CA ARG A 282 4.45 -1.13 -13.52
C ARG A 282 4.39 -2.50 -14.20
N HIS A 283 5.24 -2.67 -15.20
CA HIS A 283 5.40 -3.93 -15.92
C HIS A 283 6.80 -4.51 -15.65
N THR A 284 6.86 -5.76 -15.24
CA THR A 284 8.11 -6.50 -15.08
C THR A 284 7.87 -7.95 -15.50
N ASP A 285 8.86 -8.55 -16.18
CA ASP A 285 8.84 -9.96 -16.57
C ASP A 285 9.20 -10.90 -15.41
N GLN A 286 9.50 -10.33 -14.24
CA GLN A 286 9.85 -11.08 -13.04
C GLN A 286 8.61 -11.64 -12.33
N ALA A 287 8.83 -12.60 -11.44
CA ALA A 287 7.79 -13.11 -10.55
C ALA A 287 7.17 -11.98 -9.71
N THR A 288 5.99 -12.23 -9.15
CA THR A 288 5.30 -11.31 -8.23
C THR A 288 6.24 -10.90 -7.09
N ASP A 289 6.35 -9.61 -6.86
CA ASP A 289 7.12 -9.04 -5.74
C ASP A 289 6.23 -8.25 -4.77
N TYR A 290 6.84 -7.68 -3.72
CA TYR A 290 6.10 -6.88 -2.73
C TYR A 290 5.55 -5.57 -3.31
N SER A 291 6.21 -5.00 -4.34
CA SER A 291 5.67 -3.82 -5.04
C SER A 291 4.37 -4.15 -5.75
N ASP A 292 4.31 -5.28 -6.45
CA ASP A 292 3.09 -5.75 -7.11
C ASP A 292 1.95 -5.95 -6.10
N LEU A 293 2.26 -6.58 -4.94
CA LEU A 293 1.26 -6.76 -3.87
C LEU A 293 0.72 -5.44 -3.34
N VAL A 294 1.60 -4.48 -3.05
CA VAL A 294 1.20 -3.20 -2.48
C VAL A 294 0.43 -2.35 -3.49
N ILE A 295 0.80 -2.37 -4.78
CA ILE A 295 0.01 -1.73 -5.84
C ILE A 295 -1.43 -2.24 -5.81
N VAL A 296 -1.61 -3.56 -5.82
CA VAL A 296 -2.95 -4.17 -5.84
C VAL A 296 -3.69 -3.95 -4.52
N ALA A 297 -3.00 -4.02 -3.39
CA ALA A 297 -3.58 -3.75 -2.09
C ALA A 297 -4.10 -2.32 -1.96
N GLN A 298 -3.37 -1.33 -2.49
CA GLN A 298 -3.84 0.05 -2.56
C GLN A 298 -5.11 0.18 -3.42
N LEU A 299 -5.12 -0.39 -4.63
CA LEU A 299 -6.31 -0.34 -5.49
C LEU A 299 -7.53 -0.95 -4.79
N PHE A 300 -7.34 -2.05 -4.06
CA PHE A 300 -8.44 -2.64 -3.28
C PHE A 300 -8.82 -1.82 -2.05
N SER A 301 -7.88 -1.11 -1.42
CA SER A 301 -8.18 -0.27 -0.26
C SER A 301 -9.17 0.86 -0.59
N TYR A 302 -9.23 1.27 -1.85
CA TYR A 302 -10.12 2.33 -2.33
C TYR A 302 -11.45 1.82 -2.91
N VAL A 303 -11.66 0.50 -2.99
CA VAL A 303 -12.93 -0.06 -3.48
C VAL A 303 -14.09 0.42 -2.60
N GLY A 304 -15.11 0.99 -3.24
CA GLY A 304 -16.27 1.55 -2.56
C GLY A 304 -16.11 3.00 -2.05
N THR A 305 -14.94 3.61 -2.24
CA THR A 305 -14.68 5.01 -1.89
C THR A 305 -14.81 5.93 -3.12
N ARG A 306 -14.84 7.25 -2.87
CA ARG A 306 -14.90 8.24 -3.96
C ARG A 306 -13.59 8.35 -4.69
N GLU A 307 -12.50 8.11 -4.01
CA GLU A 307 -11.14 8.15 -4.52
C GLU A 307 -10.91 7.11 -5.63
N MET A 308 -11.66 6.00 -5.60
CA MET A 308 -11.62 4.96 -6.64
C MET A 308 -11.89 5.51 -8.05
N GLN A 309 -12.67 6.60 -8.17
CA GLN A 309 -12.96 7.20 -9.48
C GLN A 309 -11.72 7.85 -10.13
N GLN A 310 -10.70 8.12 -9.35
CA GLN A 310 -9.44 8.74 -9.78
C GLN A 310 -8.31 7.71 -9.97
N LEU A 311 -8.58 6.44 -9.73
CA LEU A 311 -7.61 5.36 -9.81
C LEU A 311 -7.93 4.43 -10.99
N PRO A 312 -6.93 3.75 -11.57
CA PRO A 312 -7.20 2.72 -12.57
C PRO A 312 -7.99 1.57 -11.93
N ALA A 313 -8.84 0.95 -12.74
CA ALA A 313 -9.49 -0.29 -12.29
C ALA A 313 -8.40 -1.35 -12.01
N PRO A 314 -8.54 -2.16 -10.94
CA PRO A 314 -7.50 -3.10 -10.53
C PRO A 314 -7.02 -4.04 -11.64
N ASP A 315 -7.91 -4.47 -12.51
CA ASP A 315 -7.64 -5.36 -13.63
C ASP A 315 -6.91 -4.69 -14.82
N LEU A 316 -6.74 -3.38 -14.80
CA LEU A 316 -5.88 -2.66 -15.74
C LEU A 316 -4.41 -2.63 -15.28
N SER A 317 -4.14 -2.97 -14.01
CA SER A 317 -2.78 -3.01 -13.50
C SER A 317 -2.09 -4.32 -13.86
N PRO A 318 -0.90 -4.29 -14.50
CA PRO A 318 -0.12 -5.51 -14.76
C PRO A 318 0.20 -6.30 -13.49
N ALA A 319 0.40 -5.62 -12.36
CA ALA A 319 0.63 -6.24 -11.06
C ALA A 319 -0.53 -7.16 -10.64
N PHE A 320 -1.77 -6.77 -10.93
CA PHE A 320 -2.96 -7.58 -10.63
C PHE A 320 -2.92 -8.96 -11.29
N HIS A 321 -2.45 -9.01 -12.53
CA HIS A 321 -2.40 -10.26 -13.30
C HIS A 321 -1.30 -11.22 -12.85
N LYS A 322 -0.35 -10.74 -12.05
CA LYS A 322 0.74 -11.57 -11.50
C LYS A 322 0.33 -12.23 -10.18
N ILE A 323 -0.56 -11.61 -9.41
CA ILE A 323 -0.98 -12.13 -8.11
C ILE A 323 -1.71 -13.46 -8.25
N ALA A 324 -1.51 -14.35 -7.29
CA ALA A 324 -2.07 -15.71 -7.28
C ALA A 324 -1.72 -16.52 -8.54
N GLY A 325 -0.56 -16.26 -9.15
CA GLY A 325 -0.12 -16.95 -10.38
C GLY A 325 -1.04 -16.67 -11.57
N GLY A 326 -1.59 -15.48 -11.67
CA GLY A 326 -2.47 -15.05 -12.76
C GLY A 326 -3.91 -15.59 -12.66
N LYS A 327 -4.30 -16.14 -11.51
CA LYS A 327 -5.65 -16.73 -11.32
C LYS A 327 -6.68 -15.72 -10.82
N LEU A 328 -6.28 -14.50 -10.48
CA LEU A 328 -7.21 -13.48 -10.06
C LEU A 328 -7.97 -12.92 -11.27
N ASN A 329 -9.25 -12.71 -11.07
CA ASN A 329 -10.09 -11.85 -11.89
C ASN A 329 -10.86 -10.88 -10.97
N PRO A 330 -11.46 -9.79 -11.48
CA PRO A 330 -12.09 -8.79 -10.63
C PRO A 330 -13.17 -9.34 -9.70
N ARG A 331 -13.97 -10.31 -10.15
CA ARG A 331 -15.01 -10.95 -9.31
C ARG A 331 -14.41 -11.81 -8.21
N ILE A 332 -13.45 -12.66 -8.55
CA ILE A 332 -12.77 -13.53 -7.57
C ILE A 332 -12.03 -12.67 -6.55
N SER A 333 -11.41 -11.58 -6.98
CA SER A 333 -10.64 -10.70 -6.10
C SER A 333 -11.53 -9.97 -5.08
N ILE A 334 -12.68 -9.45 -5.52
CA ILE A 334 -13.65 -8.83 -4.62
C ILE A 334 -14.22 -9.89 -3.65
N SER A 335 -14.53 -11.10 -4.13
CA SER A 335 -14.99 -12.20 -3.27
C SER A 335 -13.94 -12.56 -2.22
N ILE A 336 -12.67 -12.70 -2.62
CA ILE A 336 -11.56 -13.01 -1.70
C ILE A 336 -11.41 -11.92 -0.63
N ILE A 337 -11.43 -10.65 -1.03
CA ILE A 337 -11.34 -9.54 -0.07
C ILE A 337 -12.55 -9.53 0.86
N ASN A 338 -13.76 -9.75 0.36
CA ASN A 338 -14.96 -9.82 1.19
C ASN A 338 -14.95 -11.04 2.14
N GLU A 339 -14.46 -12.20 1.68
CA GLU A 339 -14.30 -13.39 2.50
C GLU A 339 -13.23 -13.20 3.57
N ALA A 340 -12.16 -12.47 3.23
CA ALA A 340 -11.09 -12.11 4.14
C ALA A 340 -11.38 -10.86 4.99
N GLU A 341 -12.55 -10.21 4.84
CA GLU A 341 -12.84 -8.93 5.51
C GLU A 341 -12.70 -9.02 7.03
N LYS A 342 -13.08 -10.14 7.63
CA LYS A 342 -12.89 -10.37 9.06
C LYS A 342 -11.42 -10.45 9.45
N GLU A 343 -10.60 -11.09 8.62
CA GLU A 343 -9.16 -11.19 8.83
C GLU A 343 -8.49 -9.84 8.64
N ILE A 344 -8.86 -9.10 7.58
CA ILE A 344 -8.38 -7.74 7.31
C ILE A 344 -8.69 -6.83 8.51
N ASN A 345 -9.94 -6.83 8.99
CA ASN A 345 -10.34 -6.03 10.15
C ASN A 345 -9.57 -6.43 11.41
N ALA A 346 -9.35 -7.72 11.65
CA ALA A 346 -8.56 -8.19 12.79
C ALA A 346 -7.11 -7.70 12.72
N ILE A 347 -6.49 -7.70 11.54
CA ILE A 347 -5.13 -7.17 11.34
C ILE A 347 -5.12 -5.64 11.54
N GLU A 348 -6.11 -4.92 11.00
CA GLU A 348 -6.22 -3.47 11.21
C GLU A 348 -6.36 -3.12 12.70
N GLU A 349 -7.16 -3.87 13.46
CA GLU A 349 -7.30 -3.71 14.91
C GLU A 349 -5.98 -3.99 15.65
N LEU A 350 -5.26 -5.04 15.23
CA LEU A 350 -3.93 -5.34 15.76
C LEU A 350 -2.94 -4.21 15.51
N LEU A 351 -2.98 -3.58 14.34
CA LEU A 351 -2.11 -2.45 13.99
C LEU A 351 -2.55 -1.15 14.68
N GLU A 352 -3.84 -0.98 15.01
CA GLU A 352 -4.30 0.17 15.78
C GLU A 352 -3.82 0.13 17.23
N GLY A 353 -3.85 -1.05 17.84
CA GLY A 353 -3.56 -1.20 19.25
C GLY A 353 -4.67 -0.64 20.14
N SER A 354 -5.29 -1.47 20.88
CA SER A 354 -6.27 -1.11 21.92
C SER A 354 -5.61 -0.37 23.08
#